data_072ef03fefe273a3b4f282007411abcc
#
_entry.id   072ef03fefe273a3b4f282007411abcc
#
_cell.length_a   1.000
_cell.length_b   1.000
_cell.length_c   1.000
_cell.angle_alpha   90.00
_cell.angle_beta   90.00
_cell.angle_gamma   90.00
#
_symmetry.space_group_name_H-M   'P 1'
#
loop_
_entity.id
_entity.type
_entity.pdbx_description
1 polymer ?
#
loop_
_entity_poly.entity_id
_entity_poly.type
_entity_poly.pdbx_seq_one_letter_code
_entity_poly.pdbx_strand_id
1 'polypeptide(L)'
;ILEYLGVFDGSLEGALRVDANISVAGGERIEIKNISSYKGLERALSFEITRQRNLLRRGVEIKQETRHYDEVRGVTISLRTKEYEEDYRYFPEPDLVPVEIPEDWVEALRKELPELPDEKVIRFMQQYEITREHAVALTTDIHIANFYESVVAKLGDARLCATWVADVLKGELNYRSMSMKEALQRLTPEDFVKILRFMKEEKITERGAVEVLREMLDVGGRPEEIITRKGLVRMRDEEID
;
A
#
# COMPACT_ATOMS: atom_id res chain seq x y z
N ILE A 1 -0.02 -6.45 5.52
CA ILE A 1 0.49 -7.56 6.35
C ILE A 1 1.29 -8.55 5.50
N LEU A 2 0.72 -9.14 4.44
CA LEU A 2 1.42 -10.18 3.63
C LEU A 2 2.76 -9.69 3.04
N GLU A 3 2.83 -8.43 2.60
CA GLU A 3 4.08 -7.81 2.12
C GLU A 3 5.10 -7.64 3.26
N TYR A 4 4.66 -7.26 4.45
CA TYR A 4 5.50 -7.16 5.65
C TYR A 4 6.08 -8.51 6.06
N LEU A 5 5.31 -9.59 5.89
CA LEU A 5 5.76 -10.96 6.15
C LEU A 5 6.69 -11.50 5.04
N GLY A 6 6.88 -10.77 3.94
CA GLY A 6 7.71 -11.20 2.82
C GLY A 6 7.14 -12.40 2.02
N VAL A 7 5.86 -12.74 2.22
CA VAL A 7 5.20 -13.88 1.55
C VAL A 7 4.35 -13.46 0.35
N PHE A 8 4.29 -12.16 0.04
CA PHE A 8 3.48 -11.60 -1.02
C PHE A 8 4.18 -10.41 -1.66
N ASP A 9 4.19 -10.36 -2.98
CA ASP A 9 4.64 -9.21 -3.79
C ASP A 9 3.46 -8.72 -4.64
N GLY A 10 2.87 -7.58 -4.26
CA GLY A 10 1.72 -6.98 -4.95
C GLY A 10 2.02 -6.44 -6.34
N SER A 11 3.30 -6.37 -6.75
CA SER A 11 3.72 -5.97 -8.10
C SER A 11 3.58 -7.09 -9.13
N LEU A 12 3.43 -8.35 -8.67
CA LEU A 12 3.31 -9.50 -9.56
C LEU A 12 1.87 -9.68 -10.03
N GLU A 13 1.70 -9.89 -11.33
CA GLU A 13 0.40 -10.18 -11.93
C GLU A 13 -0.17 -11.49 -11.36
N GLY A 14 -1.45 -11.47 -10.95
CA GLY A 14 -2.12 -12.65 -10.39
C GLY A 14 -1.70 -13.03 -8.96
N ALA A 15 -0.84 -12.23 -8.29
CA ALA A 15 -0.44 -12.49 -6.91
C ALA A 15 -1.59 -12.43 -5.91
N LEU A 16 -2.58 -11.56 -6.14
CA LEU A 16 -3.77 -11.44 -5.32
C LEU A 16 -5.00 -11.99 -6.05
N ARG A 17 -5.71 -12.89 -5.38
CA ARG A 17 -7.03 -13.36 -5.81
C ARG A 17 -7.99 -13.26 -4.63
N VAL A 18 -9.15 -12.65 -4.90
CA VAL A 18 -10.21 -12.46 -3.91
C VAL A 18 -11.51 -13.05 -4.44
N ASP A 19 -12.16 -13.86 -3.63
CA ASP A 19 -13.54 -14.30 -3.84
C ASP A 19 -14.40 -13.61 -2.78
N ALA A 20 -15.44 -12.90 -3.21
CA ALA A 20 -16.33 -12.16 -2.33
C ALA A 20 -17.72 -12.81 -2.27
N ASN A 21 -18.31 -12.84 -1.08
CA ASN A 21 -19.70 -13.28 -0.89
C ASN A 21 -20.52 -12.08 -0.41
N ILE A 22 -21.67 -11.86 -1.04
CA ILE A 22 -22.57 -10.76 -0.70
C ILE A 22 -24.04 -11.18 -0.83
N SER A 23 -24.86 -10.74 0.11
CA SER A 23 -26.32 -10.80 0.03
C SER A 23 -26.92 -9.50 0.56
N VAL A 24 -28.01 -9.06 -0.03
CA VAL A 24 -28.86 -7.97 0.51
C VAL A 24 -30.10 -8.57 1.16
N ALA A 25 -30.72 -7.83 2.09
CA ALA A 25 -31.94 -8.29 2.73
C ALA A 25 -33.02 -8.65 1.70
N GLY A 26 -33.53 -9.87 1.74
CA GLY A 26 -34.52 -10.41 0.81
C GLY A 26 -33.94 -11.09 -0.43
N GLY A 27 -32.63 -11.27 -0.52
CA GLY A 27 -31.97 -11.99 -1.61
C GLY A 27 -31.03 -13.09 -1.10
N GLU A 28 -30.79 -14.08 -1.95
CA GLU A 28 -29.81 -15.14 -1.70
C GLU A 28 -28.37 -14.66 -1.86
N ARG A 29 -27.42 -15.46 -1.35
CA ARG A 29 -25.98 -15.18 -1.38
C ARG A 29 -25.43 -15.30 -2.81
N ILE A 30 -24.72 -14.28 -3.24
CA ILE A 30 -23.98 -14.25 -4.49
C ILE A 30 -22.48 -14.33 -4.19
N GLU A 31 -21.78 -15.25 -4.84
CA GLU A 31 -20.32 -15.34 -4.83
C GLU A 31 -19.75 -14.63 -6.06
N ILE A 32 -18.82 -13.70 -5.85
CA ILE A 32 -18.15 -12.96 -6.93
C ILE A 32 -16.71 -13.42 -7.00
N LYS A 33 -16.29 -13.90 -8.17
CA LYS A 33 -14.94 -14.39 -8.44
C LYS A 33 -14.20 -13.46 -9.40
N ASN A 34 -12.88 -13.71 -9.54
CA ASN A 34 -11.99 -12.98 -10.46
C ASN A 34 -11.79 -11.52 -10.05
N ILE A 35 -11.53 -11.29 -8.79
CA ILE A 35 -11.16 -9.99 -8.25
C ILE A 35 -9.67 -10.04 -7.93
N SER A 36 -8.89 -9.11 -8.50
CA SER A 36 -7.43 -9.08 -8.40
C SER A 36 -6.88 -7.95 -7.52
N SER A 37 -7.75 -7.07 -6.99
CA SER A 37 -7.34 -5.93 -6.18
C SER A 37 -8.42 -5.54 -5.15
N TYR A 38 -8.01 -4.86 -4.07
CA TYR A 38 -8.96 -4.29 -3.09
C TYR A 38 -9.88 -3.24 -3.72
N LYS A 39 -9.37 -2.44 -4.65
CA LYS A 39 -10.17 -1.46 -5.39
C LYS A 39 -11.18 -2.15 -6.32
N GLY A 40 -10.77 -3.26 -6.95
CA GLY A 40 -11.66 -4.13 -7.71
C GLY A 40 -12.75 -4.74 -6.82
N LEU A 41 -12.40 -5.17 -5.60
CA LEU A 41 -13.34 -5.70 -4.62
C LEU A 41 -14.41 -4.67 -4.24
N GLU A 42 -14.02 -3.45 -3.90
CA GLU A 42 -14.94 -2.36 -3.57
C GLU A 42 -15.92 -2.08 -4.73
N ARG A 43 -15.41 -2.00 -5.95
CA ARG A 43 -16.23 -1.76 -7.14
C ARG A 43 -17.18 -2.92 -7.43
N ALA A 44 -16.69 -4.16 -7.34
CA ALA A 44 -17.50 -5.35 -7.56
C ALA A 44 -18.66 -5.46 -6.56
N LEU A 45 -18.38 -5.22 -5.27
CA LEU A 45 -19.40 -5.21 -4.22
C LEU A 45 -20.41 -4.07 -4.41
N SER A 46 -19.96 -2.87 -4.72
CA SER A 46 -20.83 -1.71 -4.97
C SER A 46 -21.77 -1.92 -6.15
N PHE A 47 -21.25 -2.49 -7.24
CA PHE A 47 -22.06 -2.86 -8.39
C PHE A 47 -23.10 -3.91 -8.03
N GLU A 48 -22.69 -4.96 -7.34
CA GLU A 48 -23.56 -6.10 -6.99
C GLU A 48 -24.68 -5.71 -6.02
N ILE A 49 -24.38 -4.86 -5.03
CA ILE A 49 -25.40 -4.28 -4.12
C ILE A 49 -26.47 -3.54 -4.94
N THR A 50 -26.03 -2.71 -5.88
CA THR A 50 -26.92 -1.92 -6.73
C THR A 50 -27.77 -2.83 -7.61
N ARG A 51 -27.16 -3.84 -8.23
CA ARG A 51 -27.85 -4.84 -9.06
C ARG A 51 -28.93 -5.58 -8.26
N GLN A 52 -28.57 -6.14 -7.09
CA GLN A 52 -29.50 -6.90 -6.25
C GLN A 52 -30.67 -6.04 -5.77
N ARG A 53 -30.40 -4.82 -5.30
CA ARG A 53 -31.46 -3.88 -4.87
C ARG A 53 -32.40 -3.54 -6.02
N ASN A 54 -31.92 -3.34 -7.23
CA ASN A 54 -32.76 -3.03 -8.39
C ASN A 54 -33.62 -4.22 -8.81
N LEU A 55 -33.12 -5.45 -8.73
CA LEU A 55 -33.89 -6.66 -9.02
C LEU A 55 -35.02 -6.84 -8.00
N LEU A 56 -34.71 -6.75 -6.70
CA LEU A 56 -35.71 -6.88 -5.64
C LEU A 56 -36.81 -5.81 -5.73
N ARG A 57 -36.47 -4.55 -6.06
CA ARG A 57 -37.46 -3.49 -6.28
C ARG A 57 -38.42 -3.80 -7.44
N ARG A 58 -38.00 -4.60 -8.41
CA ARG A 58 -38.81 -5.06 -9.54
C ARG A 58 -39.56 -6.37 -9.27
N GLY A 59 -39.45 -6.90 -8.04
CA GLY A 59 -40.05 -8.17 -7.70
C GLY A 59 -39.33 -9.40 -8.27
N VAL A 60 -38.09 -9.26 -8.73
CA VAL A 60 -37.31 -10.37 -9.27
C VAL A 60 -36.56 -11.03 -8.12
N GLU A 61 -36.76 -12.34 -8.00
CA GLU A 61 -36.06 -13.18 -7.01
C GLU A 61 -34.55 -13.27 -7.34
N ILE A 62 -33.71 -13.15 -6.31
CA ILE A 62 -32.27 -13.35 -6.43
C ILE A 62 -31.99 -14.76 -5.94
N LYS A 63 -31.51 -15.62 -6.85
CA LYS A 63 -31.09 -17.00 -6.54
C LYS A 63 -29.60 -17.04 -6.29
N GLN A 64 -29.17 -18.01 -5.50
CA GLN A 64 -27.75 -18.24 -5.24
C GLN A 64 -27.04 -18.59 -6.55
N GLU A 65 -26.03 -17.78 -6.89
CA GLU A 65 -25.21 -17.97 -8.08
C GLU A 65 -23.76 -17.55 -7.86
N THR A 66 -22.87 -18.06 -8.70
CA THR A 66 -21.50 -17.55 -8.84
C THR A 66 -21.43 -16.61 -10.01
N ARG A 67 -20.85 -15.43 -9.76
CA ARG A 67 -20.66 -14.37 -10.77
C ARG A 67 -19.17 -14.09 -10.96
N HIS A 68 -18.80 -13.66 -12.14
CA HIS A 68 -17.45 -13.20 -12.50
C HIS A 68 -17.42 -11.67 -12.53
N TYR A 69 -16.42 -11.07 -11.92
CA TYR A 69 -16.19 -9.64 -12.03
C TYR A 69 -15.37 -9.31 -13.28
N ASP A 70 -15.94 -8.54 -14.18
CA ASP A 70 -15.27 -7.97 -15.34
C ASP A 70 -14.73 -6.59 -14.94
N GLU A 71 -13.42 -6.53 -14.69
CA GLU A 71 -12.76 -5.32 -14.20
C GLU A 71 -12.76 -4.18 -15.24
N VAL A 72 -12.73 -4.52 -16.54
CA VAL A 72 -12.74 -3.54 -17.63
C VAL A 72 -14.10 -2.84 -17.74
N ARG A 73 -15.18 -3.63 -17.64
CA ARG A 73 -16.57 -3.10 -17.71
C ARG A 73 -17.08 -2.63 -16.35
N GLY A 74 -16.45 -3.02 -15.25
CA GLY A 74 -16.88 -2.71 -13.89
C GLY A 74 -18.21 -3.38 -13.50
N VAL A 75 -18.52 -4.55 -14.04
CA VAL A 75 -19.77 -5.28 -13.83
C VAL A 75 -19.55 -6.70 -13.40
N THR A 76 -20.57 -7.33 -12.77
CA THR A 76 -20.59 -8.76 -12.50
C THR A 76 -21.40 -9.49 -13.56
N ILE A 77 -20.90 -10.63 -14.05
CA ILE A 77 -21.53 -11.46 -15.07
C ILE A 77 -21.83 -12.84 -14.46
N SER A 78 -23.05 -13.37 -14.65
CA SER A 78 -23.40 -14.69 -14.17
C SER A 78 -22.55 -15.77 -14.87
N LEU A 79 -21.97 -16.69 -14.09
CA LEU A 79 -21.23 -17.83 -14.60
C LEU A 79 -22.06 -19.10 -14.57
N ARG A 80 -22.62 -19.40 -13.38
CA ARG A 80 -23.43 -20.60 -13.11
C ARG A 80 -24.31 -20.39 -11.90
N THR A 81 -25.44 -21.06 -11.85
CA THR A 81 -26.20 -21.28 -10.63
C THR A 81 -25.46 -22.33 -9.79
N LYS A 82 -25.30 -22.09 -8.50
CA LYS A 82 -24.70 -23.09 -7.60
C LYS A 82 -25.68 -24.25 -7.44
N GLU A 83 -25.26 -25.42 -7.89
CA GLU A 83 -25.78 -26.68 -7.42
C GLU A 83 -25.11 -27.00 -6.08
N TYR A 84 -25.80 -27.62 -5.16
CA TYR A 84 -25.48 -27.76 -3.73
C TYR A 84 -24.01 -28.10 -3.38
N GLU A 85 -23.59 -27.65 -2.18
CA GLU A 85 -22.23 -27.75 -1.62
C GLU A 85 -21.74 -29.18 -1.29
N GLU A 86 -22.48 -30.22 -1.67
CA GLU A 86 -22.23 -31.60 -1.22
C GLU A 86 -20.98 -32.28 -1.78
N ASP A 87 -20.19 -31.62 -2.63
CA ASP A 87 -19.14 -32.30 -3.40
C ASP A 87 -17.69 -31.96 -3.03
N TYR A 88 -17.45 -31.24 -1.91
CA TYR A 88 -16.08 -30.87 -1.52
C TYR A 88 -15.27 -31.99 -0.88
N ARG A 89 -15.88 -33.12 -0.50
CA ARG A 89 -15.21 -34.33 0.01
C ARG A 89 -14.15 -34.05 1.08
N TYR A 90 -14.47 -33.22 2.09
CA TYR A 90 -13.59 -32.93 3.22
C TYR A 90 -13.45 -34.16 4.12
N PHE A 91 -12.71 -35.14 3.67
CA PHE A 91 -12.30 -36.28 4.49
C PHE A 91 -10.76 -36.39 4.49
N PRO A 92 -10.15 -36.93 5.55
CA PRO A 92 -8.71 -37.11 5.60
C PRO A 92 -8.21 -37.95 4.44
N GLU A 93 -7.12 -37.52 3.81
CA GLU A 93 -6.44 -38.30 2.77
C GLU A 93 -5.73 -39.49 3.42
N PRO A 94 -6.06 -40.74 3.06
CA PRO A 94 -5.51 -41.91 3.74
C PRO A 94 -3.99 -42.09 3.55
N ASP A 95 -3.42 -41.49 2.50
CA ASP A 95 -1.98 -41.54 2.23
C ASP A 95 -1.17 -40.48 2.99
N LEU A 96 -1.83 -39.55 3.68
CA LEU A 96 -1.21 -38.51 4.49
C LEU A 96 -1.27 -38.89 5.97
N VAL A 97 -0.12 -38.95 6.61
CA VAL A 97 -0.01 -39.14 8.05
C VAL A 97 -0.23 -37.80 8.78
N PRO A 98 -0.73 -37.82 10.03
CA PRO A 98 -0.81 -36.61 10.85
C PRO A 98 0.57 -35.97 10.98
N VAL A 99 0.62 -34.64 10.79
CA VAL A 99 1.84 -33.84 10.99
C VAL A 99 1.79 -33.26 12.41
N GLU A 100 2.77 -33.63 13.23
CA GLU A 100 2.96 -33.05 14.55
C GLU A 100 3.85 -31.82 14.42
N ILE A 101 3.36 -30.68 14.92
CA ILE A 101 4.09 -29.40 14.91
C ILE A 101 4.63 -29.18 16.34
N PRO A 102 5.95 -29.32 16.59
CA PRO A 102 6.52 -29.08 17.89
C PRO A 102 6.44 -27.60 18.29
N GLU A 103 6.24 -27.34 19.60
CA GLU A 103 6.11 -25.98 20.14
C GLU A 103 7.40 -25.14 19.93
N ASP A 104 8.55 -25.77 19.99
CA ASP A 104 9.84 -25.11 19.73
C ASP A 104 9.97 -24.60 18.30
N TRP A 105 9.38 -25.29 17.32
CA TRP A 105 9.32 -24.82 15.94
C TRP A 105 8.40 -23.60 15.82
N VAL A 106 7.24 -23.61 16.47
CA VAL A 106 6.31 -22.47 16.51
C VAL A 106 6.99 -21.26 17.16
N GLU A 107 7.69 -21.45 18.27
CA GLU A 107 8.42 -20.36 18.97
C GLU A 107 9.60 -19.83 18.14
N ALA A 108 10.29 -20.67 17.39
CA ALA A 108 11.34 -20.23 16.47
C ALA A 108 10.78 -19.32 15.38
N LEU A 109 9.69 -19.73 14.72
CA LEU A 109 9.02 -18.93 13.71
C LEU A 109 8.46 -17.62 14.28
N ARG A 110 7.91 -17.64 15.49
CA ARG A 110 7.41 -16.43 16.17
C ARG A 110 8.49 -15.39 16.37
N LYS A 111 9.72 -15.81 16.65
CA LYS A 111 10.88 -14.92 16.82
C LYS A 111 11.39 -14.33 15.48
N GLU A 112 11.13 -15.00 14.37
CA GLU A 112 11.51 -14.56 13.03
C GLU A 112 10.48 -13.62 12.41
N LEU A 113 9.26 -13.51 12.98
CA LEU A 113 8.24 -12.61 12.47
C LEU A 113 8.72 -11.16 12.52
N PRO A 114 8.62 -10.43 11.39
CA PRO A 114 8.91 -9.00 11.39
C PRO A 114 7.84 -8.22 12.15
N GLU A 115 8.20 -7.03 12.62
CA GLU A 115 7.23 -6.10 13.21
C GLU A 115 6.09 -5.81 12.22
N LEU A 116 4.85 -6.04 12.64
CA LEU A 116 3.67 -5.83 11.80
C LEU A 116 3.29 -4.35 11.68
N PRO A 117 2.53 -3.95 10.64
CA PRO A 117 2.15 -2.55 10.43
C PRO A 117 1.50 -1.89 11.64
N ASP A 118 0.58 -2.58 12.32
CA ASP A 118 -0.16 -2.02 13.46
C ASP A 118 0.76 -1.76 14.68
N GLU A 119 1.69 -2.67 14.94
CA GLU A 119 2.72 -2.50 15.97
C GLU A 119 3.67 -1.35 15.61
N LYS A 120 4.06 -1.28 14.34
CA LYS A 120 4.91 -0.20 13.82
C LYS A 120 4.23 1.16 13.90
N VAL A 121 2.92 1.27 13.68
CA VAL A 121 2.14 2.51 13.90
C VAL A 121 2.27 2.96 15.35
N ILE A 122 2.05 2.07 16.31
CA ILE A 122 2.13 2.38 17.73
C ILE A 122 3.55 2.81 18.10
N ARG A 123 4.56 2.08 17.63
CA ARG A 123 5.97 2.41 17.87
C ARG A 123 6.35 3.75 17.26
N PHE A 124 5.95 4.05 16.05
CA PHE A 124 6.24 5.33 15.39
C PHE A 124 5.65 6.52 16.16
N MET A 125 4.42 6.39 16.64
CA MET A 125 3.80 7.43 17.47
C MET A 125 4.57 7.64 18.79
N GLN A 126 5.01 6.56 19.44
CA GLN A 126 5.70 6.63 20.72
C GLN A 126 7.17 7.05 20.59
N GLN A 127 7.89 6.47 19.65
CA GLN A 127 9.34 6.66 19.47
C GLN A 127 9.66 7.99 18.80
N TYR A 128 8.85 8.39 17.82
CA TYR A 128 9.11 9.57 16.98
C TYR A 128 8.19 10.75 17.29
N GLU A 129 7.26 10.58 18.21
CA GLU A 129 6.28 11.61 18.61
C GLU A 129 5.55 12.26 17.43
N ILE A 130 5.21 11.46 16.44
CA ILE A 130 4.44 11.86 15.25
C ILE A 130 2.95 11.56 15.41
N THR A 131 2.12 12.19 14.58
CA THR A 131 0.67 11.99 14.63
C THR A 131 0.29 10.58 14.15
N ARG A 132 -0.90 10.13 14.55
CA ARG A 132 -1.41 8.83 14.10
C ARG A 132 -1.59 8.78 12.57
N GLU A 133 -2.02 9.89 11.99
CA GLU A 133 -2.20 10.03 10.53
C GLU A 133 -0.88 9.79 9.79
N HIS A 134 0.20 10.46 10.22
CA HIS A 134 1.53 10.24 9.66
C HIS A 134 2.02 8.80 9.89
N ALA A 135 1.87 8.27 11.11
CA ALA A 135 2.29 6.92 11.42
C ALA A 135 1.59 5.87 10.53
N VAL A 136 0.27 6.00 10.33
CA VAL A 136 -0.50 5.15 9.41
C VAL A 136 -0.03 5.33 7.97
N ALA A 137 0.14 6.58 7.51
CA ALA A 137 0.57 6.86 6.14
C ALA A 137 1.96 6.26 5.84
N LEU A 138 2.89 6.34 6.80
CA LEU A 138 4.26 5.82 6.67
C LEU A 138 4.33 4.29 6.72
N THR A 139 3.38 3.62 7.37
CA THR A 139 3.39 2.16 7.55
C THR A 139 2.49 1.41 6.57
N THR A 140 1.87 2.10 5.60
CA THR A 140 1.09 1.45 4.54
C THR A 140 1.93 0.57 3.63
N ASP A 141 3.21 0.88 3.48
CA ASP A 141 4.19 0.20 2.64
C ASP A 141 5.48 0.01 3.47
N ILE A 142 6.02 -1.21 3.47
CA ILE A 142 7.24 -1.54 4.23
C ILE A 142 8.46 -0.74 3.73
N HIS A 143 8.55 -0.48 2.43
CA HIS A 143 9.66 0.30 1.86
C HIS A 143 9.59 1.76 2.27
N ILE A 144 8.37 2.34 2.36
CA ILE A 144 8.17 3.70 2.89
C ILE A 144 8.55 3.76 4.37
N ALA A 145 8.12 2.78 5.16
CA ALA A 145 8.46 2.71 6.59
C ALA A 145 9.97 2.64 6.82
N ASN A 146 10.65 1.76 6.11
CA ASN A 146 12.10 1.59 6.22
C ASN A 146 12.86 2.83 5.72
N PHE A 147 12.37 3.46 4.66
CA PHE A 147 12.94 4.72 4.15
C PHE A 147 12.82 5.83 5.19
N TYR A 148 11.64 5.99 5.79
CA TYR A 148 11.42 6.97 6.86
C TYR A 148 12.38 6.75 8.03
N GLU A 149 12.49 5.53 8.54
CA GLU A 149 13.41 5.22 9.65
C GLU A 149 14.86 5.54 9.29
N SER A 150 15.28 5.22 8.06
CA SER A 150 16.63 5.52 7.56
C SER A 150 16.89 7.03 7.48
N VAL A 151 15.90 7.81 7.03
CA VAL A 151 15.98 9.27 6.95
C VAL A 151 16.04 9.89 8.35
N VAL A 152 15.20 9.44 9.28
CA VAL A 152 15.19 9.91 10.68
C VAL A 152 16.52 9.64 11.35
N ALA A 153 17.07 8.44 11.19
CA ALA A 153 18.35 8.07 11.78
C ALA A 153 19.52 8.99 11.35
N LYS A 154 19.43 9.56 10.13
CA LYS A 154 20.48 10.43 9.55
C LYS A 154 20.24 11.91 9.77
N LEU A 155 18.99 12.35 9.83
CA LEU A 155 18.62 13.78 9.96
C LEU A 155 18.37 14.17 11.42
N GLY A 156 17.84 13.26 12.25
CA GLY A 156 17.52 13.51 13.65
C GLY A 156 16.24 14.31 13.91
N ASP A 157 15.45 14.61 12.87
CA ASP A 157 14.22 15.41 12.97
C ASP A 157 13.02 14.59 12.48
N ALA A 158 12.47 13.80 13.38
CA ALA A 158 11.45 12.81 13.05
C ALA A 158 10.14 13.44 12.51
N ARG A 159 9.74 14.62 13.03
CA ARG A 159 8.50 15.29 12.61
C ARG A 159 8.63 15.87 11.20
N LEU A 160 9.75 16.53 10.92
CA LEU A 160 10.06 17.02 9.56
C LEU A 160 10.12 15.85 8.58
N CYS A 161 10.82 14.78 8.94
CA CYS A 161 10.90 13.59 8.10
C CYS A 161 9.52 12.97 7.84
N ALA A 162 8.64 12.93 8.86
CA ALA A 162 7.29 12.38 8.70
C ALA A 162 6.47 13.19 7.70
N THR A 163 6.45 14.52 7.82
CA THR A 163 5.76 15.42 6.88
C THR A 163 6.30 15.22 5.46
N TRP A 164 7.62 15.22 5.30
CA TRP A 164 8.21 15.11 3.97
C TRP A 164 8.07 13.74 3.31
N VAL A 165 8.11 12.67 4.09
CA VAL A 165 7.93 11.32 3.54
C VAL A 165 6.43 11.01 3.33
N ALA A 166 5.56 11.30 4.33
CA ALA A 166 4.15 10.94 4.25
C ALA A 166 3.34 11.84 3.30
N ASP A 167 3.63 13.14 3.27
CA ASP A 167 2.83 14.10 2.50
C ASP A 167 3.49 14.42 1.16
N VAL A 168 4.78 14.80 1.17
CA VAL A 168 5.45 15.26 -0.06
C VAL A 168 5.90 14.09 -0.93
N LEU A 169 6.77 13.20 -0.43
CA LEU A 169 7.30 12.09 -1.21
C LEU A 169 6.18 11.15 -1.68
N LYS A 170 5.32 10.73 -0.77
CA LYS A 170 4.20 9.85 -1.11
C LYS A 170 3.22 10.51 -2.08
N GLY A 171 2.99 11.82 -1.97
CA GLY A 171 2.21 12.58 -2.94
C GLY A 171 2.82 12.54 -4.35
N GLU A 172 4.13 12.74 -4.46
CA GLU A 172 4.86 12.70 -5.73
C GLU A 172 4.92 11.28 -6.32
N LEU A 173 5.02 10.25 -5.49
CA LEU A 173 4.94 8.84 -5.92
C LEU A 173 3.56 8.50 -6.47
N ASN A 174 2.49 8.90 -5.75
CA ASN A 174 1.12 8.69 -6.20
C ASN A 174 0.81 9.38 -7.52
N TYR A 175 1.29 10.63 -7.69
CA TYR A 175 1.13 11.38 -8.93
C TYR A 175 1.74 10.65 -10.14
N ARG A 176 2.88 9.95 -9.93
CA ARG A 176 3.59 9.20 -10.97
C ARG A 176 3.12 7.75 -11.11
N SER A 177 2.21 7.29 -10.25
CA SER A 177 1.88 5.87 -10.10
C SER A 177 3.12 5.00 -9.89
N MET A 178 4.12 5.53 -9.17
CA MET A 178 5.41 4.93 -8.88
C MET A 178 5.39 4.30 -7.49
N SER A 179 5.88 3.07 -7.37
CA SER A 179 6.10 2.42 -6.07
C SER A 179 7.34 2.97 -5.37
N MET A 180 7.42 2.85 -4.03
CA MET A 180 8.63 3.23 -3.31
C MET A 180 9.83 2.37 -3.72
N LYS A 181 9.62 1.08 -4.05
CA LYS A 181 10.65 0.17 -4.55
C LYS A 181 11.30 0.67 -5.86
N GLU A 182 10.50 1.22 -6.76
CA GLU A 182 10.99 1.84 -8.00
C GLU A 182 11.73 3.15 -7.71
N ALA A 183 11.19 3.98 -6.81
CA ALA A 183 11.81 5.25 -6.43
C ALA A 183 13.19 5.05 -5.80
N LEU A 184 13.40 3.98 -5.03
CA LEU A 184 14.69 3.66 -4.41
C LEU A 184 15.83 3.40 -5.43
N GLN A 185 15.52 3.16 -6.70
CA GLN A 185 16.52 3.06 -7.75
C GLN A 185 17.14 4.43 -8.12
N ARG A 186 16.49 5.52 -7.76
CA ARG A 186 16.87 6.89 -8.14
C ARG A 186 17.02 7.84 -6.94
N LEU A 187 16.40 7.50 -5.81
CA LEU A 187 16.36 8.32 -4.59
C LEU A 187 16.84 7.49 -3.40
N THR A 188 18.02 7.81 -2.88
CA THR A 188 18.51 7.19 -1.65
C THR A 188 18.08 7.98 -0.42
N PRO A 189 18.02 7.35 0.78
CA PRO A 189 17.79 8.08 2.03
C PRO A 189 18.81 9.20 2.27
N GLU A 190 20.06 8.99 1.86
CA GLU A 190 21.15 9.96 1.95
C GLU A 190 20.87 11.22 1.11
N ASP A 191 20.43 11.04 -0.11
CA ASP A 191 20.13 12.17 -1.00
C ASP A 191 18.88 12.93 -0.54
N PHE A 192 17.87 12.21 -0.04
CA PHE A 192 16.71 12.83 0.56
C PHE A 192 17.07 13.66 1.79
N VAL A 193 17.94 13.14 2.67
CA VAL A 193 18.47 13.89 3.82
C VAL A 193 19.22 15.14 3.39
N LYS A 194 20.00 15.10 2.30
CA LYS A 194 20.69 16.30 1.76
C LYS A 194 19.69 17.37 1.33
N ILE A 195 18.63 16.99 0.61
CA ILE A 195 17.56 17.94 0.23
C ILE A 195 16.99 18.62 1.47
N LEU A 196 16.63 17.85 2.51
CA LEU A 196 16.08 18.39 3.75
C LEU A 196 17.07 19.26 4.51
N ARG A 197 18.37 18.91 4.51
CA ARG A 197 19.43 19.75 5.11
C ARG A 197 19.58 21.08 4.39
N PHE A 198 19.64 21.09 3.06
CA PHE A 198 19.72 22.32 2.28
C PHE A 198 18.54 23.24 2.53
N MET A 199 17.35 22.67 2.70
CA MET A 199 16.15 23.42 3.08
C MET A 199 16.25 23.97 4.51
N LYS A 200 16.66 23.14 5.50
CA LYS A 200 16.84 23.61 6.91
C LYS A 200 17.92 24.67 7.06
N GLU A 201 18.96 24.60 6.24
CA GLU A 201 20.05 25.58 6.20
C GLU A 201 19.68 26.83 5.36
N GLU A 202 18.43 26.92 4.93
CA GLU A 202 17.91 28.00 4.08
C GLU A 202 18.69 28.23 2.77
N LYS A 203 19.44 27.21 2.32
CA LYS A 203 20.15 27.24 1.04
C LYS A 203 19.21 27.13 -0.16
N ILE A 204 18.08 26.45 0.01
CA ILE A 204 16.99 26.34 -0.96
C ILE A 204 15.67 26.59 -0.27
N THR A 205 14.66 27.00 -1.04
CA THR A 205 13.29 27.12 -0.55
C THR A 205 12.61 25.75 -0.46
N GLU A 206 11.51 25.64 0.28
CA GLU A 206 10.69 24.42 0.30
C GLU A 206 10.24 24.04 -1.11
N ARG A 207 9.81 25.01 -1.92
CA ARG A 207 9.45 24.80 -3.33
C ARG A 207 10.63 24.26 -4.14
N GLY A 208 11.84 24.81 -3.92
CA GLY A 208 13.07 24.33 -4.54
C GLY A 208 13.37 22.88 -4.14
N ALA A 209 13.19 22.52 -2.88
CA ALA A 209 13.36 21.15 -2.40
C ALA A 209 12.39 20.17 -3.08
N VAL A 210 11.12 20.56 -3.27
CA VAL A 210 10.13 19.75 -4.03
C VAL A 210 10.55 19.61 -5.49
N GLU A 211 11.09 20.66 -6.14
CA GLU A 211 11.59 20.58 -7.52
C GLU A 211 12.78 19.64 -7.65
N VAL A 212 13.71 19.66 -6.71
CA VAL A 212 14.84 18.71 -6.68
C VAL A 212 14.33 17.28 -6.53
N LEU A 213 13.41 17.04 -5.60
CA LEU A 213 12.81 15.72 -5.41
C LEU A 213 12.12 15.20 -6.67
N ARG A 214 11.33 16.03 -7.33
CA ARG A 214 10.66 15.71 -8.60
C ARG A 214 11.63 15.27 -9.66
N GLU A 215 12.68 16.03 -9.86
CA GLU A 215 13.69 15.71 -10.89
C GLU A 215 14.43 14.41 -10.56
N MET A 216 14.74 14.17 -9.28
CA MET A 216 15.36 12.91 -8.87
C MET A 216 14.43 11.71 -9.16
N LEU A 217 13.15 11.84 -8.92
CA LEU A 217 12.18 10.78 -9.23
C LEU A 217 12.01 10.56 -10.74
N ASP A 218 12.07 11.62 -11.54
CA ASP A 218 11.85 11.55 -13.00
C ASP A 218 13.11 11.08 -13.75
N VAL A 219 14.25 11.64 -13.43
CA VAL A 219 15.50 11.48 -14.21
C VAL A 219 16.62 10.85 -13.38
N GLY A 220 16.58 11.00 -12.05
CA GLY A 220 17.68 10.68 -11.15
C GLY A 220 18.69 11.83 -11.06
N GLY A 221 19.87 11.57 -10.49
CA GLY A 221 20.94 12.55 -10.32
C GLY A 221 21.21 12.91 -8.87
N ARG A 222 22.18 13.78 -8.63
CA ARG A 222 22.55 14.22 -7.29
C ARG A 222 21.84 15.53 -6.92
N PRO A 223 21.37 15.70 -5.70
CA PRO A 223 20.70 16.93 -5.27
C PRO A 223 21.51 18.19 -5.55
N GLU A 224 22.80 18.18 -5.26
CA GLU A 224 23.70 19.32 -5.41
C GLU A 224 23.80 19.78 -6.88
N GLU A 225 23.91 18.82 -7.81
CA GLU A 225 23.98 19.08 -9.24
C GLU A 225 22.68 19.68 -9.78
N ILE A 226 21.56 19.15 -9.32
CA ILE A 226 20.23 19.62 -9.72
C ILE A 226 19.99 21.06 -9.21
N ILE A 227 20.33 21.33 -7.95
CA ILE A 227 20.22 22.66 -7.33
C ILE A 227 21.01 23.68 -8.13
N THR A 228 22.26 23.36 -8.47
CA THR A 228 23.15 24.25 -9.22
C THR A 228 22.64 24.48 -10.64
N ARG A 229 22.29 23.40 -11.35
CA ARG A 229 21.81 23.49 -12.74
C ARG A 229 20.51 24.26 -12.88
N LYS A 230 19.59 24.15 -11.91
CA LYS A 230 18.31 24.85 -11.91
C LYS A 230 18.37 26.25 -11.28
N GLY A 231 19.50 26.65 -10.71
CA GLY A 231 19.62 27.94 -10.02
C GLY A 231 18.68 28.05 -8.81
N LEU A 232 18.47 26.96 -8.06
CA LEU A 232 17.55 26.91 -6.92
C LEU A 232 18.18 27.40 -5.60
N VAL A 233 19.43 27.86 -5.67
CA VAL A 233 20.11 28.44 -4.50
C VAL A 233 19.40 29.74 -4.09
N ARG A 234 19.04 29.84 -2.81
CA ARG A 234 18.45 31.06 -2.25
C ARG A 234 19.53 32.15 -2.19
N MET A 235 19.32 33.27 -2.87
CA MET A 235 20.16 34.47 -2.68
C MET A 235 19.93 35.00 -1.27
N ARG A 236 20.97 35.28 -0.50
CA ARG A 236 20.86 36.00 0.75
C ARG A 236 20.63 37.48 0.43
N ASP A 237 19.75 38.14 1.22
CA ASP A 237 19.44 39.56 1.04
C ASP A 237 20.67 40.50 1.15
N GLU A 238 21.84 39.98 1.54
CA GLU A 238 23.10 40.71 1.64
C GLU A 238 23.85 40.88 0.29
N GLU A 239 23.35 40.28 -0.80
CA GLU A 239 23.96 40.41 -2.16
C GLU A 239 23.13 41.32 -3.09
N ILE A 240 22.18 42.09 -2.55
CA ILE A 240 21.41 43.09 -3.31
C ILE A 240 21.83 44.48 -2.82
N ASP A 241 23.07 44.87 -3.14
CA ASP A 241 23.56 46.26 -3.13
C ASP A 241 24.19 46.61 -4.48
#